data_4d57ffe82c75ff574b853bc11a62f527
#
_entry.id   4d57ffe82c75ff574b853bc11a62f527
#
_cell.length_a   1.000
_cell.length_b   1.000
_cell.length_c   1.000
_cell.angle_alpha   90.00
_cell.angle_beta   90.00
_cell.angle_gamma   90.00
#
_symmetry.space_group_name_H-M   'P 1'
#
loop_
_entity.id
_entity.type
_entity.pdbx_description
1 polymer ?
#
loop_
_entity_poly.entity_id
_entity_poly.type
_entity_poly.pdbx_seq_one_letter_code
_entity_poly.pdbx_strand_id
1 'polypeptide(L)'
;NQKRGSSMPINRLVYDLYKKFIDYNTLEFYKNNLEKENSDYRYVIKEYREGLLLFNLMQEKIWTVKESDSTLLKSFFDNNKDKYTGFEEDRGKIIGDFQQSRESIWLNNLKLKHKVTLNKKAVKRLRNKYN
;
A
#
# COMPACT_ATOMS: atom_id res chain seq x y z
N ASN A 1 -35.37 52.78 -0.15
CA ASN A 1 -35.75 51.65 -1.05
C ASN A 1 -35.01 50.39 -0.64
N GLN A 2 -35.53 49.66 0.34
CA GLN A 2 -35.07 48.32 0.68
C GLN A 2 -35.58 47.38 -0.44
N LYS A 3 -34.64 46.81 -1.23
CA LYS A 3 -34.94 45.69 -2.09
C LYS A 3 -35.33 44.54 -1.20
N ARG A 4 -36.64 44.21 -1.13
CA ARG A 4 -37.13 42.94 -0.61
C ARG A 4 -36.53 41.82 -1.44
N GLY A 5 -35.57 41.11 -0.85
CA GLY A 5 -35.06 39.88 -1.43
C GLY A 5 -36.22 38.92 -1.66
N SER A 6 -36.44 38.48 -2.88
CA SER A 6 -37.44 37.47 -3.25
C SER A 6 -37.14 36.20 -2.45
N SER A 7 -37.88 35.99 -1.36
CA SER A 7 -37.81 34.73 -0.60
C SER A 7 -38.38 33.61 -1.47
N MET A 8 -37.58 32.61 -1.72
CA MET A 8 -38.00 31.41 -2.45
C MET A 8 -39.23 30.80 -1.77
N PRO A 9 -40.32 30.44 -2.50
CA PRO A 9 -41.45 29.76 -1.93
C PRO A 9 -41.02 28.51 -1.15
N ILE A 10 -41.58 28.31 0.02
CA ILE A 10 -41.15 27.24 0.94
C ILE A 10 -41.23 25.85 0.30
N ASN A 11 -42.25 25.62 -0.53
CA ASN A 11 -42.45 24.35 -1.26
C ASN A 11 -41.28 24.08 -2.24
N ARG A 12 -40.74 25.13 -2.87
CA ARG A 12 -39.60 25.00 -3.77
C ARG A 12 -38.31 24.73 -2.99
N LEU A 13 -38.13 25.41 -1.86
CA LEU A 13 -37.04 25.14 -0.97
C LEU A 13 -37.02 23.69 -0.46
N VAL A 14 -38.16 23.20 -0.01
CA VAL A 14 -38.31 21.81 0.45
C VAL A 14 -38.01 20.82 -0.67
N TYR A 15 -38.53 21.06 -1.86
CA TYR A 15 -38.25 20.22 -3.02
C TYR A 15 -36.75 20.18 -3.37
N ASP A 16 -36.10 21.34 -3.42
CA ASP A 16 -34.68 21.44 -3.75
C ASP A 16 -33.81 20.77 -2.69
N LEU A 17 -34.15 20.92 -1.41
CA LEU A 17 -33.46 20.23 -0.30
C LEU A 17 -33.66 18.70 -0.37
N TYR A 18 -34.89 18.25 -0.64
CA TYR A 18 -35.19 16.83 -0.79
C TYR A 18 -34.44 16.21 -1.96
N LYS A 19 -34.38 16.91 -3.09
CA LYS A 19 -33.61 16.46 -4.26
C LYS A 19 -32.11 16.34 -3.93
N LYS A 20 -31.53 17.36 -3.30
CA LYS A 20 -30.12 17.29 -2.85
C LYS A 20 -29.87 16.14 -1.89
N PHE A 21 -30.80 15.90 -0.97
CA PHE A 21 -30.73 14.79 -0.03
C PHE A 21 -30.73 13.44 -0.75
N ILE A 22 -31.63 13.24 -1.70
CA ILE A 22 -31.70 12.01 -2.50
C ILE A 22 -30.41 11.82 -3.32
N ASP A 23 -29.97 12.86 -4.06
CA ASP A 23 -28.76 12.81 -4.89
C ASP A 23 -27.53 12.46 -4.04
N TYR A 24 -27.37 13.10 -2.89
CA TYR A 24 -26.28 12.85 -1.97
C TYR A 24 -26.31 11.42 -1.43
N ASN A 25 -27.44 10.97 -0.89
CA ASN A 25 -27.55 9.64 -0.30
C ASN A 25 -27.42 8.52 -1.34
N THR A 26 -27.94 8.74 -2.54
CA THR A 26 -27.76 7.78 -3.65
C THR A 26 -26.30 7.64 -4.04
N LEU A 27 -25.59 8.76 -4.12
CA LEU A 27 -24.15 8.74 -4.43
C LEU A 27 -23.34 8.05 -3.34
N GLU A 28 -23.63 8.34 -2.07
CA GLU A 28 -22.97 7.70 -0.94
C GLU A 28 -23.27 6.19 -0.86
N PHE A 29 -24.52 5.81 -1.11
CA PHE A 29 -24.90 4.39 -1.21
C PHE A 29 -24.12 3.68 -2.31
N TYR A 30 -24.03 4.28 -3.51
CA TYR A 30 -23.28 3.74 -4.63
C TYR A 30 -21.78 3.60 -4.30
N LYS A 31 -21.15 4.64 -3.76
CA LYS A 31 -19.75 4.60 -3.33
C LYS A 31 -19.48 3.47 -2.33
N ASN A 32 -20.33 3.36 -1.31
CA ASN A 32 -20.17 2.37 -0.24
C ASN A 32 -20.40 0.92 -0.70
N ASN A 33 -21.11 0.73 -1.82
CA ASN A 33 -21.37 -0.59 -2.38
C ASN A 33 -20.54 -0.91 -3.63
N LEU A 34 -19.79 0.07 -4.14
CA LEU A 34 -19.03 -0.07 -5.39
C LEU A 34 -18.06 -1.27 -5.37
N GLU A 35 -17.42 -1.52 -4.24
CA GLU A 35 -16.51 -2.67 -4.06
C GLU A 35 -17.25 -4.03 -4.13
N LYS A 36 -18.54 -4.06 -3.78
CA LYS A 36 -19.35 -5.29 -3.85
C LYS A 36 -19.89 -5.53 -5.25
N GLU A 37 -20.27 -4.46 -5.95
CA GLU A 37 -20.98 -4.53 -7.22
C GLU A 37 -20.04 -4.53 -8.42
N ASN A 38 -18.87 -3.88 -8.31
CA ASN A 38 -17.89 -3.79 -9.38
C ASN A 38 -16.65 -4.63 -9.07
N SER A 39 -16.47 -5.73 -9.82
CA SER A 39 -15.34 -6.64 -9.63
C SER A 39 -14.00 -5.98 -9.90
N ASP A 40 -13.88 -5.15 -10.93
CA ASP A 40 -12.62 -4.53 -11.31
C ASP A 40 -12.18 -3.50 -10.27
N TYR A 41 -13.13 -2.69 -9.78
CA TYR A 41 -12.88 -1.77 -8.68
C TYR A 41 -12.45 -2.51 -7.40
N ARG A 42 -13.12 -3.63 -7.07
CA ARG A 42 -12.75 -4.48 -5.93
C ARG A 42 -11.32 -5.01 -6.04
N TYR A 43 -10.91 -5.47 -7.22
CA TYR A 43 -9.52 -5.96 -7.41
C TYR A 43 -8.50 -4.84 -7.24
N VAL A 44 -8.74 -3.66 -7.80
CA VAL A 44 -7.86 -2.51 -7.66
C VAL A 44 -7.73 -2.07 -6.19
N ILE A 45 -8.86 -1.95 -5.48
CA ILE A 45 -8.86 -1.56 -4.05
C ILE A 45 -8.17 -2.62 -3.18
N LYS A 46 -8.39 -3.90 -3.49
CA LYS A 46 -7.72 -5.00 -2.79
C LYS A 46 -6.21 -4.93 -2.99
N GLU A 47 -5.74 -4.78 -4.22
CA GLU A 47 -4.32 -4.66 -4.55
C GLU A 47 -3.69 -3.45 -3.87
N TYR A 48 -4.39 -2.31 -3.85
CA TYR A 48 -3.94 -1.11 -3.16
C TYR A 48 -3.81 -1.32 -1.64
N ARG A 49 -4.80 -1.94 -0.99
CA ARG A 49 -4.74 -2.28 0.44
C ARG A 49 -3.60 -3.25 0.75
N GLU A 50 -3.46 -4.29 -0.04
CA GLU A 50 -2.39 -5.28 0.13
C GLU A 50 -1.01 -4.65 -0.08
N GLY A 51 -0.88 -3.75 -1.06
CA GLY A 51 0.34 -2.98 -1.29
C GLY A 51 0.71 -2.07 -0.12
N LEU A 52 -0.26 -1.35 0.45
CA LEU A 52 -0.04 -0.53 1.65
C LEU A 52 0.36 -1.36 2.88
N LEU A 53 -0.28 -2.50 3.08
CA LEU A 53 0.07 -3.41 4.18
C LEU A 53 1.49 -3.96 4.01
N LEU A 54 1.86 -4.36 2.79
CA LEU A 54 3.21 -4.81 2.48
C LEU A 54 4.23 -3.69 2.69
N PHE A 55 3.95 -2.49 2.21
CA PHE A 55 4.82 -1.32 2.41
C PHE A 55 5.08 -1.04 3.89
N ASN A 56 4.02 -0.99 4.71
CA ASN A 56 4.14 -0.77 6.14
C ASN A 56 4.95 -1.88 6.84
N LEU A 57 4.72 -3.13 6.42
CA LEU A 57 5.46 -4.28 6.93
C LEU A 57 6.95 -4.20 6.58
N MET A 58 7.27 -3.88 5.34
CA MET A 58 8.65 -3.72 4.87
C MET A 58 9.32 -2.55 5.58
N GLN A 59 8.61 -1.43 5.76
CA GLN A 59 9.12 -0.28 6.50
C GLN A 59 9.46 -0.67 7.94
N GLU A 60 8.57 -1.36 8.65
CA GLU A 60 8.78 -1.77 10.04
C GLU A 60 9.90 -2.81 10.19
N LYS A 61 9.93 -3.81 9.33
CA LYS A 61 10.82 -4.98 9.49
C LYS A 61 12.19 -4.80 8.84
N ILE A 62 12.27 -4.05 7.73
CA ILE A 62 13.45 -4.02 6.87
C ILE A 62 14.05 -2.61 6.78
N TRP A 63 13.24 -1.61 6.36
CA TRP A 63 13.80 -0.33 5.95
C TRP A 63 14.09 0.63 7.09
N THR A 64 13.34 0.54 8.21
CA THR A 64 13.64 1.38 9.37
C THR A 64 14.86 0.84 10.09
N VAL A 65 15.96 1.57 9.98
CA VAL A 65 17.17 1.36 10.78
C VAL A 65 16.98 2.11 12.10
N LYS A 66 16.74 1.37 13.17
CA LYS A 66 16.60 1.94 14.53
C LYS A 66 17.99 2.23 15.10
N GLU A 67 18.07 3.06 16.14
CA GLU A 67 19.34 3.31 16.86
C GLU A 67 19.99 2.03 17.37
N SER A 68 19.19 1.06 17.82
CA SER A 68 19.66 -0.29 18.21
C SER A 68 20.35 -1.04 17.07
N ASP A 69 20.08 -0.68 15.82
CA ASP A 69 20.65 -1.34 14.65
C ASP A 69 22.02 -0.76 14.26
N SER A 70 22.45 0.34 14.88
CA SER A 70 23.78 0.95 14.63
C SER A 70 24.92 -0.02 14.92
N THR A 71 24.82 -0.81 15.99
CA THR A 71 25.79 -1.85 16.33
C THR A 71 25.77 -2.99 15.31
N LEU A 72 24.58 -3.39 14.85
CA LEU A 72 24.41 -4.43 13.84
C LEU A 72 24.92 -3.97 12.47
N LEU A 73 24.67 -2.70 12.10
CA LEU A 73 25.19 -2.10 10.87
C LEU A 73 26.72 -2.06 10.88
N LYS A 74 27.31 -1.68 12.02
CA LYS A 74 28.77 -1.67 12.18
C LYS A 74 29.37 -3.07 12.10
N SER A 75 28.72 -4.06 12.76
CA SER A 75 29.11 -5.46 12.64
C SER A 75 28.98 -6.00 11.23
N PHE A 76 27.93 -5.58 10.50
CA PHE A 76 27.75 -5.95 9.09
C PHE A 76 28.87 -5.39 8.21
N PHE A 77 29.24 -4.13 8.41
CA PHE A 77 30.38 -3.50 7.73
C PHE A 77 31.68 -4.25 8.06
N ASP A 78 31.96 -4.51 9.34
CA ASP A 78 33.17 -5.20 9.78
C ASP A 78 33.34 -6.58 9.14
N ASN A 79 32.24 -7.29 8.92
CA ASN A 79 32.23 -8.60 8.28
C ASN A 79 32.32 -8.54 6.73
N ASN A 80 32.21 -7.34 6.14
CA ASN A 80 32.20 -7.16 4.69
C ASN A 80 33.13 -6.01 4.26
N LYS A 81 34.19 -5.72 5.00
CA LYS A 81 35.11 -4.58 4.78
C LYS A 81 35.70 -4.53 3.38
N ASP A 82 35.94 -5.68 2.80
CA ASP A 82 36.51 -5.87 1.47
C ASP A 82 35.60 -5.29 0.34
N LYS A 83 34.33 -5.02 0.62
CA LYS A 83 33.36 -4.47 -0.35
C LYS A 83 33.25 -2.95 -0.30
N TYR A 84 33.87 -2.32 0.69
CA TYR A 84 33.68 -0.90 0.98
C TYR A 84 35.05 -0.20 1.16
N THR A 85 35.07 1.10 0.85
CA THR A 85 36.25 1.95 1.07
C THR A 85 36.36 2.43 2.50
N GLY A 86 35.22 2.76 3.13
CA GLY A 86 35.13 3.17 4.53
C GLY A 86 33.67 3.19 5.01
N PHE A 87 33.49 3.22 6.34
CA PHE A 87 32.15 3.17 6.93
C PHE A 87 31.35 4.45 6.67
N GLU A 88 31.98 5.61 6.78
CA GLU A 88 31.31 6.89 6.56
C GLU A 88 31.20 7.22 5.06
N GLU A 89 32.25 6.89 4.28
CA GLU A 89 32.31 7.12 2.83
C GLU A 89 31.20 6.33 2.10
N ASP A 90 31.02 5.07 2.47
CA ASP A 90 30.07 4.16 1.83
C ASP A 90 28.79 3.93 2.63
N ARG A 91 28.48 4.79 3.62
CA ARG A 91 27.38 4.60 4.57
C ARG A 91 26.04 4.29 3.91
N GLY A 92 25.68 5.00 2.84
CA GLY A 92 24.44 4.77 2.10
C GLY A 92 24.39 3.37 1.45
N LYS A 93 25.49 2.93 0.87
CA LYS A 93 25.64 1.61 0.27
C LYS A 93 25.58 0.51 1.34
N ILE A 94 26.28 0.71 2.46
CA ILE A 94 26.27 -0.22 3.59
C ILE A 94 24.86 -0.41 4.14
N ILE A 95 24.08 0.68 4.31
CA ILE A 95 22.68 0.61 4.75
C ILE A 95 21.83 -0.18 3.74
N GLY A 96 21.98 0.08 2.44
CA GLY A 96 21.24 -0.64 1.39
C GLY A 96 21.53 -2.14 1.40
N ASP A 97 22.81 -2.51 1.43
CA ASP A 97 23.24 -3.91 1.47
C ASP A 97 22.82 -4.62 2.75
N PHE A 98 22.85 -3.92 3.88
CA PHE A 98 22.35 -4.42 5.17
C PHE A 98 20.83 -4.66 5.13
N GLN A 99 20.05 -3.72 4.57
CA GLN A 99 18.62 -3.89 4.39
C GLN A 99 18.29 -5.08 3.47
N GLN A 100 19.01 -5.23 2.37
CA GLN A 100 18.86 -6.37 1.45
C GLN A 100 19.20 -7.71 2.14
N SER A 101 20.22 -7.73 2.98
CA SER A 101 20.56 -8.91 3.79
C SER A 101 19.44 -9.26 4.77
N ARG A 102 18.89 -8.27 5.47
CA ARG A 102 17.74 -8.45 6.38
C ARG A 102 16.51 -8.99 5.66
N GLU A 103 16.21 -8.44 4.49
CA GLU A 103 15.10 -8.90 3.65
C GLU A 103 15.27 -10.37 3.24
N SER A 104 16.47 -10.73 2.79
CA SER A 104 16.78 -12.11 2.39
C SER A 104 16.62 -13.11 3.53
N ILE A 105 17.10 -12.76 4.72
CA ILE A 105 16.95 -13.57 5.94
C ILE A 105 15.47 -13.70 6.31
N TRP A 106 14.73 -12.59 6.28
CA TRP A 106 13.31 -12.58 6.62
C TRP A 106 12.48 -13.42 5.65
N LEU A 107 12.71 -13.27 4.33
CA LEU A 107 12.05 -14.07 3.29
C LEU A 107 12.37 -15.57 3.43
N ASN A 108 13.61 -15.93 3.75
CA ASN A 108 13.97 -17.31 3.97
C ASN A 108 13.26 -17.90 5.20
N ASN A 109 13.17 -17.14 6.29
CA ASN A 109 12.42 -17.53 7.48
C ASN A 109 10.91 -17.70 7.18
N LEU A 110 10.32 -16.83 6.35
CA LEU A 110 8.94 -16.99 5.89
C LEU A 110 8.74 -18.26 5.07
N LYS A 111 9.66 -18.55 4.13
CA LYS A 111 9.61 -19.78 3.31
C LYS A 111 9.73 -21.06 4.15
N LEU A 112 10.49 -21.01 5.24
CA LEU A 112 10.59 -22.15 6.19
C LEU A 112 9.31 -22.34 7.00
N LYS A 113 8.64 -21.23 7.37
CA LYS A 113 7.40 -21.29 8.16
C LYS A 113 6.17 -21.61 7.31
N HIS A 114 6.16 -21.21 6.05
CA HIS A 114 5.00 -21.29 5.17
C HIS A 114 5.32 -22.09 3.90
N LYS A 115 4.57 -23.17 3.69
CA LYS A 115 4.71 -23.96 2.46
C LYS A 115 4.23 -23.15 1.26
N VAL A 116 5.14 -22.84 0.36
CA VAL A 116 4.81 -22.17 -0.91
C VAL A 116 4.49 -23.24 -1.96
N THR A 117 3.28 -23.19 -2.52
CA THR A 117 2.85 -24.06 -3.61
C THR A 117 2.53 -23.22 -4.85
N LEU A 118 3.15 -23.59 -5.99
CA LEU A 118 2.91 -22.93 -7.26
C LEU A 118 1.92 -23.76 -8.09
N ASN A 119 0.81 -23.17 -8.52
CA ASN A 119 -0.12 -23.80 -9.44
C ASN A 119 0.45 -23.78 -10.86
N LYS A 120 1.26 -24.79 -11.20
CA LYS A 120 1.92 -24.91 -12.52
C LYS A 120 0.94 -24.87 -13.70
N LYS A 121 -0.30 -25.40 -13.52
CA LYS A 121 -1.34 -25.38 -14.57
C LYS A 121 -1.84 -23.95 -14.83
N ALA A 122 -2.06 -23.18 -13.76
CA ALA A 122 -2.48 -21.78 -13.89
C ALA A 122 -1.39 -20.92 -14.55
N VAL A 123 -0.13 -21.10 -14.13
CA VAL A 123 1.02 -20.41 -14.75
C VAL A 123 1.14 -20.71 -16.24
N LYS A 124 0.99 -22.00 -16.63
CA LYS A 124 1.02 -22.41 -18.04
C LYS A 124 -0.12 -21.78 -18.86
N ARG A 125 -1.34 -21.71 -18.29
CA ARG A 125 -2.49 -21.03 -18.95
C ARG A 125 -2.23 -19.54 -19.16
N LEU A 126 -1.70 -18.86 -18.16
CA LEU A 126 -1.35 -17.45 -18.27
C LEU A 126 -0.29 -17.22 -19.34
N ARG A 127 0.79 -18.02 -19.33
CA ARG A 127 1.84 -17.92 -20.35
C ARG A 127 1.28 -18.09 -21.77
N ASN A 128 0.40 -19.07 -21.98
CA ASN A 128 -0.20 -19.32 -23.31
C ASN A 128 -1.20 -18.25 -23.75
N LYS A 129 -1.71 -17.42 -22.81
CA LYS A 129 -2.65 -16.34 -23.11
C LYS A 129 -1.94 -15.05 -23.51
N TYR A 130 -0.73 -14.82 -23.03
CA TYR A 130 0.01 -13.58 -23.20
C TYR A 130 1.31 -13.70 -24.04
N ASN A 131 1.61 -14.90 -24.54
CA ASN A 131 2.57 -15.17 -25.62
C ASN A 131 1.82 -15.53 -26.91
#